data_085a27d2b0a83f4bcdf84cfca4146668
#
_entry.id   085a27d2b0a83f4bcdf84cfca4146668
#
_cell.length_a   1.000
_cell.length_b   1.000
_cell.length_c   1.000
_cell.angle_alpha   90.00
_cell.angle_beta   90.00
_cell.angle_gamma   90.00
#
_symmetry.space_group_name_H-M   'P 1'
#
loop_
_entity.id
_entity.type
_entity.pdbx_description
1 polymer ?
#
loop_
_entity_poly.entity_id
_entity_poly.type
_entity_poly.pdbx_seq_one_letter_code
_entity_poly.pdbx_strand_id
1 'polypeptide(L)'
;MWRKPGQGKRKTNKITSVGITTDTLTSRGGLSLFGRYIEGIEIRPTFERLFGSMRKNGKGQPIDEIIKQVLCYFMDGTSRHLVHFDRLKEDEGYAGAIESAPASLISSHAAKRFFNAFSWPRIWLFRRLLQGLFLWRLTVSKPALIELGIDTMVMDNDEAAVRHGVQPTYKKVEGFQPLQMTWRGFIVDAVFRGGKKHSNHGDTVEQMVRHVVEKIRKRYRADVPIIFKMDSGFFDQNLFFVFEELGVGYVTSGKLYPDIKESVQTMTPAAWGAYQTREQVWDYVELTDQRGSWDKSRRAIFCRPRQEGAQLLLEFARPDTILYTNLGVGEAIDEQLTRAGHGGKMTAQGVIALAHGRGCDELVHRGFKDFGHEELPFKRFAPNAAYYYLMAVAFFLFECFKEDVCAGVVPVTAYATTVRRTIIDCAAKLVRTGGKIILRVTAATWKALQFDVLWEKSGSPPQFVWA
;
A
#
# COMPACT_ATOMS: atom_id res chain seq x y z
N MET A 1 -48.41 -12.81 -58.46
CA MET A 1 -48.16 -11.45 -57.80
C MET A 1 -47.58 -11.67 -56.40
N TRP A 2 -46.27 -11.57 -56.29
CA TRP A 2 -45.58 -11.72 -54.99
C TRP A 2 -45.56 -10.34 -54.30
N ARG A 3 -46.24 -10.22 -53.14
CA ARG A 3 -46.12 -9.02 -52.32
C ARG A 3 -44.77 -9.00 -51.65
N LYS A 4 -43.97 -7.94 -51.90
CA LYS A 4 -42.71 -7.63 -51.18
C LYS A 4 -43.04 -7.43 -49.69
N PRO A 5 -42.29 -8.07 -48.76
CA PRO A 5 -42.47 -7.77 -47.34
C PRO A 5 -42.08 -6.30 -47.08
N GLY A 6 -42.96 -5.59 -46.37
CA GLY A 6 -42.78 -4.17 -46.01
C GLY A 6 -41.49 -4.00 -45.24
N GLN A 7 -40.66 -3.05 -45.69
CA GLN A 7 -39.46 -2.59 -44.97
C GLN A 7 -39.93 -1.94 -43.66
N GLY A 8 -39.89 -2.69 -42.55
CA GLY A 8 -40.05 -2.12 -41.23
C GLY A 8 -39.00 -1.02 -41.04
N LYS A 9 -39.41 0.20 -40.70
CA LYS A 9 -38.53 1.31 -40.38
C LYS A 9 -37.51 0.82 -39.34
N ARG A 10 -36.22 0.71 -39.72
CA ARG A 10 -35.14 0.44 -38.76
C ARG A 10 -35.21 1.51 -37.68
N LYS A 11 -35.51 1.12 -36.44
CA LYS A 11 -35.41 2.02 -35.28
C LYS A 11 -34.01 2.54 -35.23
N THR A 12 -33.83 3.84 -35.38
CA THR A 12 -32.49 4.44 -35.28
C THR A 12 -32.17 4.59 -33.78
N ASN A 13 -30.97 4.11 -33.37
CA ASN A 13 -30.49 4.31 -32.01
C ASN A 13 -29.69 5.62 -31.89
N LYS A 14 -29.88 6.57 -32.83
CA LYS A 14 -29.24 7.88 -32.77
C LYS A 14 -29.93 8.77 -31.73
N ILE A 15 -29.13 9.48 -30.94
CA ILE A 15 -29.62 10.59 -30.11
C ILE A 15 -30.18 11.67 -31.03
N THR A 16 -31.44 12.02 -30.90
CA THR A 16 -32.13 12.96 -31.75
C THR A 16 -32.29 14.34 -31.14
N SER A 17 -32.13 14.45 -29.82
CA SER A 17 -32.24 15.74 -29.10
C SER A 17 -31.42 15.70 -27.81
N VAL A 18 -31.04 16.88 -27.32
CA VAL A 18 -30.40 17.09 -26.01
C VAL A 18 -31.29 18.00 -25.19
N GLY A 19 -31.45 17.68 -23.91
CA GLY A 19 -32.27 18.45 -22.96
C GLY A 19 -31.53 18.66 -21.63
N ILE A 20 -32.09 19.49 -20.78
CA ILE A 20 -31.62 19.82 -19.43
C ILE A 20 -32.38 19.00 -18.41
N THR A 21 -31.69 18.47 -17.38
CA THR A 21 -32.32 17.91 -16.18
C THR A 21 -32.06 18.82 -14.98
N THR A 22 -32.99 18.91 -14.07
CA THR A 22 -32.83 19.57 -12.76
C THR A 22 -32.41 18.59 -11.66
N ASP A 23 -32.18 17.34 -12.01
CA ASP A 23 -31.77 16.32 -11.07
C ASP A 23 -30.31 16.54 -10.62
N THR A 24 -30.03 16.38 -9.32
CA THR A 24 -28.66 16.30 -8.82
C THR A 24 -28.09 14.93 -9.14
N LEU A 25 -27.19 14.88 -10.11
CA LEU A 25 -26.55 13.66 -10.59
C LEU A 25 -25.10 13.60 -10.15
N THR A 26 -24.58 12.39 -9.97
CA THR A 26 -23.15 12.14 -9.79
C THR A 26 -22.71 10.95 -10.64
N SER A 27 -21.51 11.03 -11.21
CA SER A 27 -20.85 9.89 -11.84
C SER A 27 -20.06 9.06 -10.82
N ARG A 28 -20.01 9.49 -9.57
CA ARG A 28 -19.20 8.94 -8.47
C ARG A 28 -20.07 8.38 -7.34
N GLY A 29 -21.20 7.77 -7.65
CA GLY A 29 -22.12 7.25 -6.63
C GLY A 29 -21.48 6.28 -5.65
N GLY A 30 -20.49 5.51 -6.10
CA GLY A 30 -19.74 4.59 -5.24
C GLY A 30 -18.85 5.24 -4.19
N LEU A 31 -18.51 6.55 -4.31
CA LEU A 31 -17.82 7.26 -3.23
C LEU A 31 -18.63 7.29 -1.94
N SER A 32 -19.94 7.18 -2.01
CA SER A 32 -20.81 7.11 -0.82
C SER A 32 -20.50 5.86 0.02
N LEU A 33 -20.09 4.76 -0.60
CA LEU A 33 -19.67 3.55 0.12
C LEU A 33 -18.37 3.81 0.89
N PHE A 34 -17.40 4.49 0.27
CA PHE A 34 -16.13 4.82 0.93
C PHE A 34 -16.32 5.89 2.01
N GLY A 35 -17.10 6.95 1.76
CA GLY A 35 -17.45 7.95 2.76
C GLY A 35 -18.10 7.33 3.99
N ARG A 36 -19.10 6.46 3.77
CA ARG A 36 -19.79 5.71 4.82
C ARG A 36 -18.84 4.77 5.58
N TYR A 37 -17.89 4.13 4.89
CA TYR A 37 -16.84 3.32 5.50
C TYR A 37 -15.95 4.13 6.43
N ILE A 38 -15.50 5.32 6.00
CA ILE A 38 -14.69 6.24 6.83
C ILE A 38 -15.43 6.68 8.09
N GLU A 39 -16.73 6.96 8.00
CA GLU A 39 -17.55 7.25 9.19
C GLU A 39 -17.71 6.00 10.06
N GLY A 40 -17.99 4.83 9.46
CA GLY A 40 -18.22 3.57 10.17
C GLY A 40 -17.02 3.05 10.95
N ILE A 41 -15.80 3.25 10.47
CA ILE A 41 -14.58 2.90 11.23
C ILE A 41 -14.26 3.88 12.36
N GLU A 42 -14.97 5.00 12.48
CA GLU A 42 -14.81 6.03 13.53
C GLU A 42 -13.39 6.64 13.62
N ILE A 43 -12.71 6.82 12.48
CA ILE A 43 -11.34 7.35 12.47
C ILE A 43 -11.27 8.88 12.60
N ARG A 44 -12.34 9.61 12.26
CA ARG A 44 -12.37 11.08 12.25
C ARG A 44 -12.00 11.73 13.58
N PRO A 45 -12.46 11.25 14.75
CA PRO A 45 -12.01 11.78 16.04
C PRO A 45 -10.50 11.68 16.24
N THR A 46 -9.87 10.67 15.65
CA THR A 46 -8.40 10.54 15.69
C THR A 46 -7.72 11.61 14.84
N PHE A 47 -8.25 11.95 13.68
CA PHE A 47 -7.73 13.06 12.87
C PHE A 47 -7.82 14.37 13.61
N GLU A 48 -8.93 14.67 14.25
CA GLU A 48 -9.10 15.89 15.05
C GLU A 48 -8.16 15.91 16.25
N ARG A 49 -8.00 14.81 16.97
CA ARG A 49 -7.06 14.70 18.08
C ARG A 49 -5.61 14.94 17.66
N LEU A 50 -5.18 14.41 16.52
CA LEU A 50 -3.80 14.53 16.04
C LEU A 50 -3.51 15.87 15.39
N PHE A 51 -4.45 16.41 14.63
CA PHE A 51 -4.20 17.55 13.74
C PHE A 51 -5.08 18.76 13.99
N GLY A 52 -6.11 18.67 14.84
CA GLY A 52 -7.03 19.78 15.13
C GLY A 52 -6.34 21.05 15.60
N SER A 53 -5.25 20.91 16.37
CA SER A 53 -4.41 22.04 16.85
C SER A 53 -3.73 22.83 15.72
N MET A 54 -3.79 22.39 14.47
CA MET A 54 -3.34 23.18 13.31
C MET A 54 -4.19 24.42 13.09
N ARG A 55 -5.41 24.45 13.61
CA ARG A 55 -6.28 25.61 13.58
C ARG A 55 -6.10 26.47 14.82
N LYS A 56 -5.64 27.71 14.59
CA LYS A 56 -5.47 28.69 15.68
C LYS A 56 -6.78 29.41 16.06
N ASN A 57 -7.72 29.55 15.13
CA ASN A 57 -8.82 30.52 15.26
C ASN A 57 -10.21 29.90 14.92
N GLY A 58 -10.51 28.70 15.13
CA GLY A 58 -11.87 28.14 14.96
C GLY A 58 -12.65 28.49 13.67
N LYS A 59 -12.10 29.37 12.79
CA LYS A 59 -12.73 29.78 11.55
C LYS A 59 -12.39 28.83 10.40
N GLY A 60 -13.39 28.50 9.58
CA GLY A 60 -13.27 27.63 8.41
C GLY A 60 -13.58 26.17 8.72
N GLN A 61 -13.32 25.25 7.76
CA GLN A 61 -13.70 23.83 7.90
C GLN A 61 -12.91 23.10 8.99
N PRO A 62 -13.49 22.20 9.80
CA PRO A 62 -12.78 21.34 10.73
C PRO A 62 -11.67 20.53 10.04
N ILE A 63 -10.59 20.22 10.76
CA ILE A 63 -9.44 19.53 10.15
C ILE A 63 -9.81 18.11 9.72
N ASP A 64 -10.61 17.39 10.51
CA ASP A 64 -11.11 16.07 10.18
C ASP A 64 -11.95 16.07 8.89
N GLU A 65 -12.77 17.12 8.68
CA GLU A 65 -13.55 17.28 7.45
C GLU A 65 -12.64 17.56 6.24
N ILE A 66 -11.61 18.39 6.39
CA ILE A 66 -10.62 18.60 5.32
C ILE A 66 -9.90 17.28 4.98
N ILE A 67 -9.50 16.52 5.99
CA ILE A 67 -8.85 15.22 5.77
C ILE A 67 -9.80 14.27 5.06
N LYS A 68 -11.07 14.16 5.48
CA LYS A 68 -12.08 13.33 4.80
C LYS A 68 -12.19 13.69 3.31
N GLN A 69 -12.28 14.98 2.99
CA GLN A 69 -12.37 15.41 1.59
C GLN A 69 -11.10 15.08 0.79
N VAL A 70 -9.91 15.16 1.41
CA VAL A 70 -8.65 14.75 0.76
C VAL A 70 -8.59 13.23 0.57
N LEU A 71 -9.06 12.43 1.54
CA LEU A 71 -9.18 10.97 1.38
C LEU A 71 -10.13 10.62 0.23
N CYS A 72 -11.29 11.27 0.14
CA CYS A 72 -12.23 11.08 -0.96
C CYS A 72 -11.65 11.54 -2.31
N TYR A 73 -10.85 12.62 -2.33
CA TYR A 73 -10.13 13.06 -3.53
C TYR A 73 -9.14 12.00 -4.02
N PHE A 74 -8.36 11.38 -3.13
CA PHE A 74 -7.49 10.27 -3.50
C PHE A 74 -8.29 9.05 -3.98
N MET A 75 -9.40 8.75 -3.33
CA MET A 75 -10.27 7.64 -3.75
C MET A 75 -10.92 7.89 -5.11
N ASP A 76 -11.38 9.10 -5.38
CA ASP A 76 -11.92 9.52 -6.68
C ASP A 76 -10.89 9.34 -7.80
N GLY A 77 -9.67 9.83 -7.60
CA GLY A 77 -8.56 9.65 -8.52
C GLY A 77 -8.75 10.22 -9.93
N THR A 78 -9.76 11.07 -10.16
CA THR A 78 -10.03 11.69 -11.47
C THR A 78 -8.89 12.58 -11.92
N SER A 79 -8.20 13.23 -10.99
CA SER A 79 -7.11 14.14 -11.29
C SER A 79 -6.03 14.08 -10.21
N ARG A 80 -4.77 14.16 -10.65
CA ARG A 80 -3.61 14.31 -9.75
C ARG A 80 -3.39 15.76 -9.29
N HIS A 81 -4.05 16.72 -9.91
CA HIS A 81 -3.81 18.14 -9.69
C HIS A 81 -4.75 18.71 -8.64
N LEU A 82 -4.22 19.41 -7.65
CA LEU A 82 -5.01 20.05 -6.58
C LEU A 82 -6.04 21.07 -7.10
N VAL A 83 -5.84 21.61 -8.31
CA VAL A 83 -6.82 22.50 -8.95
C VAL A 83 -8.18 21.80 -9.17
N HIS A 84 -8.20 20.48 -9.18
CA HIS A 84 -9.43 19.71 -9.31
C HIS A 84 -10.41 19.94 -8.16
N PHE A 85 -9.92 20.29 -6.97
CA PHE A 85 -10.79 20.68 -5.85
C PHE A 85 -11.73 21.85 -6.18
N ASP A 86 -11.35 22.75 -7.11
CA ASP A 86 -12.22 23.85 -7.51
C ASP A 86 -13.40 23.34 -8.33
N ARG A 87 -13.21 22.30 -9.16
CA ARG A 87 -14.30 21.63 -9.89
C ARG A 87 -15.19 20.82 -8.95
N LEU A 88 -14.60 20.07 -8.03
CA LEU A 88 -15.36 19.28 -7.05
C LEU A 88 -16.22 20.18 -6.15
N LYS A 89 -15.73 21.38 -5.83
CA LYS A 89 -16.47 22.35 -5.02
C LYS A 89 -17.77 22.82 -5.67
N GLU A 90 -17.84 22.84 -6.99
CA GLU A 90 -19.03 23.25 -7.76
C GLU A 90 -19.97 22.07 -8.05
N ASP A 91 -19.59 20.84 -7.67
CA ASP A 91 -20.34 19.62 -7.94
C ASP A 91 -21.17 19.21 -6.72
N GLU A 92 -22.46 19.58 -6.72
CA GLU A 92 -23.41 19.18 -5.67
C GLU A 92 -23.60 17.66 -5.60
N GLY A 93 -23.47 16.96 -6.72
CA GLY A 93 -23.55 15.50 -6.79
C GLY A 93 -22.36 14.84 -6.08
N TYR A 94 -21.16 15.39 -6.27
CA TYR A 94 -19.99 14.95 -5.53
C TYR A 94 -20.12 15.25 -4.03
N ALA A 95 -20.56 16.47 -3.67
CA ALA A 95 -20.78 16.84 -2.28
C ALA A 95 -21.71 15.85 -1.55
N GLY A 96 -22.82 15.50 -2.21
CA GLY A 96 -23.75 14.52 -1.65
C GLY A 96 -23.19 13.11 -1.60
N ALA A 97 -22.39 12.68 -2.59
CA ALA A 97 -21.77 11.36 -2.59
C ALA A 97 -20.77 11.18 -1.43
N ILE A 98 -20.03 12.23 -1.05
CA ILE A 98 -19.10 12.19 0.10
C ILE A 98 -19.75 12.64 1.43
N GLU A 99 -21.06 12.81 1.46
CA GLU A 99 -21.82 13.25 2.64
C GLU A 99 -21.25 14.54 3.26
N SER A 100 -20.91 15.52 2.42
CA SER A 100 -20.46 16.86 2.84
C SER A 100 -21.45 17.92 2.36
N ALA A 101 -21.65 18.99 3.14
CA ALA A 101 -22.45 20.11 2.69
C ALA A 101 -21.74 20.82 1.52
N PRO A 102 -22.43 21.23 0.43
CA PRO A 102 -21.77 21.91 -0.71
C PRO A 102 -20.93 23.12 -0.28
N ALA A 103 -21.43 23.91 0.68
CA ALA A 103 -20.71 25.06 1.23
C ALA A 103 -19.47 24.69 2.04
N SER A 104 -19.32 23.43 2.46
CA SER A 104 -18.17 22.95 3.22
C SER A 104 -17.04 22.42 2.34
N LEU A 105 -17.26 22.25 1.04
CA LEU A 105 -16.23 21.75 0.13
C LEU A 105 -15.07 22.73 0.01
N ILE A 106 -13.86 22.17 0.13
CA ILE A 106 -12.63 22.98 0.08
C ILE A 106 -12.25 23.33 -1.36
N SER A 107 -11.66 24.50 -1.55
CA SER A 107 -11.03 24.89 -2.82
C SER A 107 -9.58 24.39 -2.91
N SER A 108 -9.00 24.44 -4.10
CA SER A 108 -7.57 24.17 -4.32
C SER A 108 -6.66 25.03 -3.44
N HIS A 109 -7.03 26.28 -3.21
CA HIS A 109 -6.32 27.19 -2.30
C HIS A 109 -6.41 26.73 -0.84
N ALA A 110 -7.56 26.23 -0.41
CA ALA A 110 -7.73 25.72 0.95
C ALA A 110 -6.91 24.42 1.12
N ALA A 111 -6.92 23.51 0.15
CA ALA A 111 -6.09 22.31 0.14
C ALA A 111 -4.58 22.65 0.19
N LYS A 112 -4.13 23.60 -0.63
CA LYS A 112 -2.73 24.06 -0.60
C LYS A 112 -2.35 24.66 0.75
N ARG A 113 -3.20 25.50 1.35
CA ARG A 113 -2.96 26.06 2.70
C ARG A 113 -2.89 24.97 3.76
N PHE A 114 -3.77 23.98 3.70
CA PHE A 114 -3.77 22.85 4.61
C PHE A 114 -2.42 22.13 4.59
N PHE A 115 -1.92 21.70 3.43
CA PHE A 115 -0.62 21.02 3.34
C PHE A 115 0.56 21.91 3.72
N ASN A 116 0.53 23.20 3.40
CA ASN A 116 1.59 24.15 3.77
C ASN A 116 1.62 24.48 5.28
N ALA A 117 0.58 24.14 6.03
CA ALA A 117 0.52 24.36 7.48
C ALA A 117 1.22 23.27 8.32
N PHE A 118 1.64 22.17 7.70
CA PHE A 118 2.32 21.08 8.39
C PHE A 118 3.76 21.45 8.74
N SER A 119 4.09 21.38 10.03
CA SER A 119 5.45 21.40 10.56
C SER A 119 6.01 19.98 10.70
N TRP A 120 7.32 19.84 10.83
CA TRP A 120 7.95 18.53 10.99
C TRP A 120 7.39 17.72 12.15
N PRO A 121 7.18 18.24 13.37
CA PRO A 121 6.56 17.47 14.44
C PRO A 121 5.17 16.95 14.07
N ARG A 122 4.38 17.69 13.29
CA ARG A 122 3.07 17.24 12.83
C ARG A 122 3.14 16.21 11.72
N ILE A 123 4.14 16.29 10.85
CA ILE A 123 4.39 15.27 9.82
C ILE A 123 4.69 13.93 10.46
N TRP A 124 5.45 13.89 11.55
CA TRP A 124 5.73 12.66 12.30
C TRP A 124 4.48 12.01 12.90
N LEU A 125 3.41 12.75 13.14
CA LEU A 125 2.14 12.18 13.60
C LEU A 125 1.49 11.26 12.56
N PHE A 126 1.76 11.45 11.28
CA PHE A 126 1.28 10.52 10.24
C PHE A 126 1.90 9.13 10.36
N ARG A 127 3.18 9.03 10.72
CA ARG A 127 3.81 7.73 11.00
C ARG A 127 3.12 7.03 12.17
N ARG A 128 2.84 7.78 13.25
CA ARG A 128 2.08 7.24 14.38
C ARG A 128 0.69 6.75 13.96
N LEU A 129 0.05 7.49 13.05
CA LEU A 129 -1.27 7.10 12.52
C LEU A 129 -1.18 5.82 11.67
N LEU A 130 -0.22 5.72 10.73
CA LEU A 130 -0.02 4.51 9.93
C LEU A 130 0.24 3.28 10.82
N GLN A 131 1.11 3.42 11.80
CA GLN A 131 1.40 2.35 12.75
C GLN A 131 0.18 1.99 13.61
N GLY A 132 -0.65 2.98 13.98
CA GLY A 132 -1.92 2.75 14.69
C GLY A 132 -2.92 1.98 13.83
N LEU A 133 -3.06 2.34 12.57
CA LEU A 133 -3.88 1.62 11.59
C LEU A 133 -3.38 0.18 11.39
N PHE A 134 -2.08 -0.02 11.32
CA PHE A 134 -1.48 -1.35 11.24
C PHE A 134 -1.81 -2.20 12.46
N LEU A 135 -1.59 -1.69 13.68
CA LEU A 135 -1.93 -2.41 14.90
C LEU A 135 -3.42 -2.77 14.97
N TRP A 136 -4.29 -1.84 14.56
CA TRP A 136 -5.72 -2.12 14.44
C TRP A 136 -5.98 -3.28 13.45
N ARG A 137 -5.37 -3.28 12.26
CA ARG A 137 -5.54 -4.40 11.30
C ARG A 137 -4.99 -5.72 11.85
N LEU A 138 -3.92 -5.71 12.63
CA LEU A 138 -3.45 -6.91 13.32
C LEU A 138 -4.50 -7.46 14.30
N THR A 139 -5.19 -6.58 15.06
CA THR A 139 -6.25 -7.03 15.98
C THR A 139 -7.49 -7.56 15.26
N VAL A 140 -7.79 -7.06 14.06
CA VAL A 140 -8.90 -7.55 13.22
C VAL A 140 -8.55 -8.89 12.58
N SER A 141 -7.38 -9.01 11.95
CA SER A 141 -6.98 -10.21 11.18
C SER A 141 -6.30 -11.31 12.00
N LYS A 142 -5.80 -10.98 13.20
CA LYS A 142 -5.16 -11.90 14.16
C LYS A 142 -4.14 -12.87 13.56
N PRO A 143 -3.14 -12.39 12.82
CA PRO A 143 -2.16 -13.26 12.19
C PRO A 143 -1.33 -14.03 13.22
N ALA A 144 -1.04 -15.31 12.95
CA ALA A 144 -0.14 -16.12 13.76
C ALA A 144 1.34 -15.85 13.49
N LEU A 145 1.64 -15.24 12.33
CA LEU A 145 2.97 -14.83 11.87
C LEU A 145 2.84 -13.47 11.18
N ILE A 146 3.79 -12.56 11.45
CA ILE A 146 3.87 -11.26 10.78
C ILE A 146 5.09 -11.24 9.87
N GLU A 147 4.87 -11.16 8.55
CA GLU A 147 5.91 -10.98 7.55
C GLU A 147 5.92 -9.53 7.09
N LEU A 148 7.02 -8.82 7.33
CA LEU A 148 7.19 -7.40 6.98
C LEU A 148 8.21 -7.26 5.86
N GLY A 149 7.87 -6.49 4.82
CA GLY A 149 8.80 -6.06 3.78
C GLY A 149 9.43 -4.72 4.14
N ILE A 150 10.72 -4.54 3.85
CA ILE A 150 11.38 -3.22 3.89
C ILE A 150 11.97 -2.96 2.52
N ASP A 151 11.59 -1.82 1.92
CA ASP A 151 12.10 -1.44 0.61
C ASP A 151 12.06 0.09 0.42
N THR A 152 12.73 0.56 -0.62
CA THR A 152 12.68 1.96 -1.06
C THR A 152 11.91 2.07 -2.36
N MET A 153 11.00 3.02 -2.41
CA MET A 153 10.23 3.30 -3.60
C MET A 153 10.72 4.60 -4.27
N VAL A 154 11.07 4.55 -5.54
CA VAL A 154 11.35 5.76 -6.31
C VAL A 154 10.03 6.38 -6.74
N MET A 155 9.86 7.67 -6.43
CA MET A 155 8.77 8.53 -6.93
C MET A 155 9.36 9.49 -7.97
N ASP A 156 9.02 9.25 -9.23
CA ASP A 156 9.49 10.04 -10.35
C ASP A 156 8.90 11.46 -10.32
N ASN A 157 9.77 12.46 -10.39
CA ASN A 157 9.44 13.87 -10.42
C ASN A 157 10.31 14.62 -11.43
N ASP A 158 10.75 13.96 -12.53
CA ASP A 158 11.59 14.54 -13.56
C ASP A 158 11.02 15.85 -14.13
N GLU A 159 9.70 15.91 -14.35
CA GLU A 159 9.01 17.12 -14.83
C GLU A 159 9.01 18.26 -13.79
N ALA A 160 9.50 18.02 -12.57
CA ALA A 160 9.46 18.93 -11.47
C ALA A 160 10.76 18.93 -10.63
N ALA A 161 11.90 18.78 -11.28
CA ALA A 161 13.23 18.63 -10.68
C ALA A 161 13.65 19.80 -9.76
N VAL A 162 13.08 20.99 -9.95
CA VAL A 162 13.36 22.17 -9.09
C VAL A 162 12.67 22.13 -7.73
N ARG A 163 11.89 21.11 -7.42
CA ARG A 163 11.25 20.94 -6.10
C ARG A 163 12.27 20.54 -5.04
N HIS A 164 12.16 21.08 -3.83
CA HIS A 164 13.09 20.76 -2.74
C HIS A 164 13.04 19.28 -2.36
N GLY A 165 14.18 18.60 -2.44
CA GLY A 165 14.36 17.18 -2.13
C GLY A 165 14.24 16.27 -3.34
N VAL A 166 13.83 16.77 -4.50
CA VAL A 166 13.97 16.08 -5.78
C VAL A 166 15.46 16.03 -6.12
N GLN A 167 15.97 14.84 -6.35
CA GLN A 167 17.39 14.55 -6.57
C GLN A 167 17.50 13.26 -7.39
N PRO A 168 18.65 13.05 -8.09
CA PRO A 168 18.90 11.81 -8.78
C PRO A 168 18.72 10.60 -7.87
N THR A 169 17.95 9.63 -8.33
CA THR A 169 17.70 8.35 -7.65
C THR A 169 18.58 7.24 -8.23
N TYR A 170 18.60 6.07 -7.60
CA TYR A 170 19.33 4.91 -8.15
C TYR A 170 18.77 4.43 -9.51
N LYS A 171 17.52 4.78 -9.84
CA LYS A 171 16.91 4.52 -11.16
C LYS A 171 17.27 5.56 -12.22
N LYS A 172 18.16 6.50 -11.90
CA LYS A 172 18.60 7.58 -12.80
C LYS A 172 17.49 8.55 -13.23
N VAL A 173 16.44 8.67 -12.44
CA VAL A 173 15.38 9.69 -12.57
C VAL A 173 15.47 10.67 -11.40
N GLU A 174 15.08 11.93 -11.65
CA GLU A 174 14.96 12.94 -10.60
C GLU A 174 13.70 12.67 -9.77
N GLY A 175 13.84 12.55 -8.44
CA GLY A 175 12.66 12.21 -7.65
C GLY A 175 12.90 12.18 -6.15
N PHE A 176 11.94 11.58 -5.44
CA PHE A 176 12.04 11.24 -4.03
C PHE A 176 12.24 9.73 -3.88
N GLN A 177 12.83 9.34 -2.75
CA GLN A 177 13.08 7.92 -2.46
C GLN A 177 12.66 7.56 -1.03
N PRO A 178 11.33 7.56 -0.74
CA PRO A 178 10.85 7.14 0.57
C PRO A 178 11.24 5.68 0.88
N LEU A 179 11.61 5.47 2.14
CA LEU A 179 11.73 4.14 2.74
C LEU A 179 10.34 3.73 3.20
N GLN A 180 9.93 2.50 2.92
CA GLN A 180 8.62 1.96 3.30
C GLN A 180 8.78 0.62 4.02
N MET A 181 7.91 0.39 4.99
CA MET A 181 7.66 -0.92 5.58
C MET A 181 6.28 -1.38 5.15
N THR A 182 6.19 -2.59 4.63
CA THR A 182 4.96 -3.16 4.08
C THR A 182 4.53 -4.41 4.86
N TRP A 183 3.24 -4.67 4.88
CA TRP A 183 2.65 -5.88 5.40
C TRP A 183 1.47 -6.27 4.51
N ARG A 184 1.57 -7.42 3.82
CA ARG A 184 0.59 -7.81 2.80
C ARG A 184 0.45 -6.71 1.75
N GLY A 185 -0.76 -6.14 1.56
CA GLY A 185 -1.02 -5.02 0.66
C GLY A 185 -0.81 -3.63 1.27
N PHE A 186 -0.47 -3.51 2.55
CA PHE A 186 -0.46 -2.25 3.30
C PHE A 186 0.93 -1.63 3.43
N ILE A 187 1.01 -0.30 3.39
CA ILE A 187 2.17 0.46 3.86
C ILE A 187 1.95 0.76 5.35
N VAL A 188 2.73 0.12 6.23
CA VAL A 188 2.52 0.17 7.68
C VAL A 188 3.35 1.23 8.40
N ASP A 189 4.47 1.60 7.80
CA ASP A 189 5.31 2.73 8.20
C ASP A 189 6.08 3.25 6.99
N ALA A 190 6.50 4.51 7.03
CA ALA A 190 7.31 5.09 5.98
C ALA A 190 8.20 6.22 6.52
N VAL A 191 9.32 6.48 5.83
CA VAL A 191 10.14 7.68 6.02
C VAL A 191 10.30 8.38 4.68
N PHE A 192 9.69 9.55 4.53
CA PHE A 192 9.80 10.35 3.33
C PHE A 192 11.20 10.97 3.21
N ARG A 193 11.89 10.72 2.10
CA ARG A 193 13.30 11.08 1.88
C ARG A 193 13.53 11.67 0.49
N GLY A 194 14.59 12.50 0.34
CA GLY A 194 15.06 12.96 -0.97
C GLY A 194 15.70 11.82 -1.79
N GLY A 195 15.85 12.04 -3.10
CA GLY A 195 16.27 11.01 -4.06
C GLY A 195 17.67 10.43 -3.85
N LYS A 196 18.63 11.18 -3.32
CA LYS A 196 20.01 10.70 -3.08
C LYS A 196 20.16 9.73 -1.89
N LYS A 197 19.08 9.46 -1.15
CA LYS A 197 19.14 8.59 0.03
C LYS A 197 19.06 7.12 -0.39
N HIS A 198 20.19 6.39 -0.30
CA HIS A 198 20.21 4.96 -0.57
C HIS A 198 19.37 4.15 0.43
N SER A 199 19.14 2.87 0.17
CA SER A 199 18.24 2.00 0.95
C SER A 199 18.53 2.03 2.44
N ASN A 200 19.74 1.72 2.86
CA ASN A 200 20.19 1.70 4.26
C ASN A 200 20.91 3.02 4.64
N HIS A 201 20.27 4.18 4.42
CA HIS A 201 20.89 5.47 4.72
C HIS A 201 20.74 5.86 6.20
N GLY A 202 21.87 6.00 6.87
CA GLY A 202 21.93 6.33 8.31
C GLY A 202 21.29 5.22 9.16
N ASP A 203 20.74 5.61 10.31
CA ASP A 203 20.07 4.72 11.26
C ASP A 203 18.55 4.58 11.03
N THR A 204 18.04 5.09 9.90
CA THR A 204 16.62 5.21 9.64
C THR A 204 15.91 3.86 9.62
N VAL A 205 16.53 2.82 9.04
CA VAL A 205 15.98 1.46 8.96
C VAL A 205 15.95 0.83 10.33
N GLU A 206 17.04 0.91 11.08
CA GLU A 206 17.15 0.40 12.46
C GLU A 206 16.06 1.01 13.35
N GLN A 207 15.95 2.36 13.37
CA GLN A 207 14.92 3.03 14.17
C GLN A 207 13.49 2.62 13.77
N MET A 208 13.22 2.45 12.48
CA MET A 208 11.93 1.97 11.99
C MET A 208 11.64 0.56 12.49
N VAL A 209 12.60 -0.36 12.38
CA VAL A 209 12.47 -1.75 12.81
C VAL A 209 12.23 -1.82 14.33
N ARG A 210 13.11 -1.22 15.14
CA ARG A 210 12.99 -1.20 16.61
C ARG A 210 11.63 -0.69 17.04
N HIS A 211 11.21 0.43 16.47
CA HIS A 211 9.95 1.09 16.83
C HIS A 211 8.71 0.25 16.48
N VAL A 212 8.67 -0.35 15.30
CA VAL A 212 7.54 -1.18 14.86
C VAL A 212 7.47 -2.48 15.65
N VAL A 213 8.61 -3.17 15.86
CA VAL A 213 8.67 -4.40 16.66
C VAL A 213 8.22 -4.14 18.10
N GLU A 214 8.72 -3.07 18.73
CA GLU A 214 8.31 -2.68 20.08
C GLU A 214 6.79 -2.46 20.18
N LYS A 215 6.22 -1.75 19.21
CA LYS A 215 4.76 -1.52 19.17
C LYS A 215 3.96 -2.79 18.98
N ILE A 216 4.37 -3.69 18.07
CA ILE A 216 3.71 -4.98 17.90
C ILE A 216 3.69 -5.74 19.22
N ARG A 217 4.84 -5.85 19.89
CA ARG A 217 4.96 -6.59 21.14
C ARG A 217 4.16 -5.99 22.29
N LYS A 218 4.15 -4.65 22.39
CA LYS A 218 3.43 -3.95 23.48
C LYS A 218 1.91 -3.88 23.26
N ARG A 219 1.46 -3.82 22.00
CA ARG A 219 0.07 -3.44 21.67
C ARG A 219 -0.73 -4.53 20.98
N TYR A 220 -0.05 -5.51 20.39
CA TYR A 220 -0.72 -6.64 19.75
C TYR A 220 -0.42 -7.94 20.49
N ARG A 221 0.77 -8.51 20.33
CA ARG A 221 1.19 -9.75 21.00
C ARG A 221 2.71 -9.77 21.19
N ALA A 222 3.14 -10.11 22.43
CA ALA A 222 4.56 -10.15 22.76
C ALA A 222 5.29 -11.34 22.13
N ASP A 223 4.59 -12.45 21.90
CA ASP A 223 5.11 -13.74 21.46
C ASP A 223 4.92 -14.02 19.96
N VAL A 224 4.31 -13.10 19.20
CA VAL A 224 4.10 -13.31 17.76
C VAL A 224 5.43 -13.31 17.03
N PRO A 225 5.73 -14.36 16.22
CA PRO A 225 6.90 -14.35 15.36
C PRO A 225 6.80 -13.26 14.30
N ILE A 226 7.92 -12.57 14.07
CA ILE A 226 8.04 -11.49 13.09
C ILE A 226 9.21 -11.83 12.17
N ILE A 227 9.02 -11.80 10.86
CA ILE A 227 10.07 -12.00 9.84
C ILE A 227 10.13 -10.77 8.94
N PHE A 228 11.35 -10.25 8.75
CA PHE A 228 11.62 -9.18 7.79
C PHE A 228 12.15 -9.73 6.48
N LYS A 229 11.63 -9.20 5.37
CA LYS A 229 12.08 -9.52 4.00
C LYS A 229 12.67 -8.26 3.37
N MET A 230 13.89 -8.38 2.83
CA MET A 230 14.62 -7.24 2.32
C MET A 230 15.39 -7.60 1.04
N ASP A 231 15.75 -6.59 0.26
CA ASP A 231 16.65 -6.74 -0.88
C ASP A 231 18.13 -6.58 -0.47
N SER A 232 19.03 -6.71 -1.44
CA SER A 232 20.46 -6.56 -1.24
C SER A 232 20.91 -5.13 -0.86
N GLY A 233 20.06 -4.15 -1.00
CA GLY A 233 20.32 -2.78 -0.53
C GLY A 233 20.32 -2.64 0.99
N PHE A 234 19.80 -3.65 1.69
CA PHE A 234 19.76 -3.74 3.15
C PHE A 234 20.71 -4.84 3.69
N PHE A 235 21.61 -5.35 2.86
CA PHE A 235 22.59 -6.35 3.24
C PHE A 235 23.70 -5.69 4.09
N ASP A 236 23.47 -5.64 5.41
CA ASP A 236 24.31 -4.94 6.39
C ASP A 236 24.34 -5.70 7.72
N GLN A 237 25.57 -5.98 8.23
CA GLN A 237 25.71 -6.76 9.47
C GLN A 237 25.13 -6.05 10.70
N ASN A 238 25.17 -4.71 10.77
CA ASN A 238 24.61 -3.98 11.91
C ASN A 238 23.09 -4.17 11.95
N LEU A 239 22.47 -4.20 10.78
CA LEU A 239 21.03 -4.46 10.68
C LEU A 239 20.70 -5.91 11.06
N PHE A 240 21.54 -6.88 10.69
CA PHE A 240 21.38 -8.27 11.13
C PHE A 240 21.47 -8.41 12.64
N PHE A 241 22.43 -7.73 13.27
CA PHE A 241 22.55 -7.67 14.71
C PHE A 241 21.29 -7.12 15.39
N VAL A 242 20.71 -6.06 14.83
CA VAL A 242 19.46 -5.47 15.32
C VAL A 242 18.30 -6.49 15.28
N PHE A 243 18.15 -7.25 14.20
CA PHE A 243 17.12 -8.29 14.11
C PHE A 243 17.34 -9.41 15.13
N GLU A 244 18.58 -9.86 15.29
CA GLU A 244 18.97 -10.91 16.24
C GLU A 244 18.76 -10.44 17.69
N GLU A 245 19.18 -9.21 18.03
CA GLU A 245 18.92 -8.58 19.34
C GLU A 245 17.42 -8.50 19.66
N LEU A 246 16.62 -8.13 18.67
CA LEU A 246 15.17 -8.06 18.82
C LEU A 246 14.48 -9.43 18.82
N GLY A 247 15.20 -10.53 18.57
CA GLY A 247 14.64 -11.88 18.47
C GLY A 247 13.60 -11.99 17.36
N VAL A 248 13.85 -11.36 16.19
CA VAL A 248 13.02 -11.44 14.98
C VAL A 248 13.81 -12.09 13.85
N GLY A 249 13.07 -12.70 12.91
CA GLY A 249 13.67 -13.33 11.74
C GLY A 249 13.94 -12.33 10.62
N TYR A 250 14.91 -12.65 9.77
CA TYR A 250 15.12 -11.94 8.52
C TYR A 250 15.47 -12.87 7.37
N VAL A 251 15.13 -12.44 6.16
CA VAL A 251 15.58 -12.99 4.90
C VAL A 251 15.99 -11.83 3.99
N THR A 252 17.22 -11.82 3.52
CA THR A 252 17.72 -10.78 2.63
C THR A 252 18.51 -11.38 1.48
N SER A 253 18.43 -10.77 0.30
CA SER A 253 19.38 -11.08 -0.78
C SER A 253 20.74 -10.49 -0.44
N GLY A 254 21.78 -11.25 -0.67
CA GLY A 254 23.17 -10.81 -0.45
C GLY A 254 23.91 -10.51 -1.74
N LYS A 255 25.17 -10.12 -1.60
CA LYS A 255 26.11 -10.03 -2.72
C LYS A 255 26.71 -11.41 -2.97
N LEU A 256 26.71 -11.82 -4.21
CA LEU A 256 27.32 -13.07 -4.64
C LEU A 256 28.84 -12.85 -4.92
N TYR A 257 29.67 -13.15 -3.93
CA TYR A 257 31.10 -12.99 -4.03
C TYR A 257 31.77 -14.17 -4.80
N PRO A 258 32.95 -13.95 -5.41
CA PRO A 258 33.65 -15.00 -6.17
C PRO A 258 33.93 -16.27 -5.39
N ASP A 259 34.40 -16.17 -4.15
CA ASP A 259 34.69 -17.29 -3.24
C ASP A 259 33.47 -18.18 -2.95
N ILE A 260 32.27 -17.60 -2.88
CA ILE A 260 31.01 -18.35 -2.76
C ILE A 260 30.77 -19.16 -4.03
N LYS A 261 31.00 -18.56 -5.21
CA LYS A 261 30.83 -19.26 -6.50
C LYS A 261 31.80 -20.43 -6.62
N GLU A 262 33.05 -20.24 -6.22
CA GLU A 262 34.07 -21.30 -6.20
C GLU A 262 33.68 -22.43 -5.24
N SER A 263 33.24 -22.09 -4.02
CA SER A 263 32.79 -23.08 -3.04
C SER A 263 31.58 -23.87 -3.57
N VAL A 264 30.63 -23.24 -4.20
CA VAL A 264 29.46 -23.91 -4.77
C VAL A 264 29.82 -24.85 -5.94
N GLN A 265 30.82 -24.48 -6.75
CA GLN A 265 31.27 -25.35 -7.86
C GLN A 265 31.91 -26.64 -7.38
N THR A 266 32.48 -26.66 -6.19
CA THR A 266 33.12 -27.84 -5.60
C THR A 266 32.17 -28.74 -4.84
N MET A 267 30.89 -28.33 -4.68
CA MET A 267 29.92 -29.12 -3.95
C MET A 267 29.43 -30.32 -4.73
N THR A 268 29.24 -31.44 -4.02
CA THR A 268 28.78 -32.69 -4.61
C THR A 268 27.30 -32.57 -5.03
N PRO A 269 26.84 -33.32 -6.04
CA PRO A 269 25.42 -33.33 -6.45
C PRO A 269 24.47 -33.62 -5.30
N ALA A 270 24.86 -34.40 -4.30
CA ALA A 270 24.05 -34.75 -3.14
C ALA A 270 23.77 -33.54 -2.20
N ALA A 271 24.57 -32.47 -2.26
CA ALA A 271 24.39 -31.26 -1.48
C ALA A 271 23.28 -30.34 -2.06
N TRP A 272 22.90 -30.58 -3.30
CA TRP A 272 21.92 -29.76 -3.99
C TRP A 272 20.48 -30.22 -3.69
N GLY A 273 19.64 -29.27 -3.31
CA GLY A 273 18.19 -29.42 -3.22
C GLY A 273 17.48 -28.71 -4.37
N ALA A 274 16.19 -28.99 -4.53
CA ALA A 274 15.34 -28.30 -5.48
C ALA A 274 14.18 -27.59 -4.76
N TYR A 275 13.90 -26.36 -5.19
CA TYR A 275 12.70 -25.61 -4.82
C TYR A 275 11.85 -25.46 -6.06
N GLN A 276 10.60 -25.92 -5.98
CA GLN A 276 9.68 -25.93 -7.11
C GLN A 276 8.37 -25.21 -6.76
N THR A 277 7.96 -24.34 -7.64
CA THR A 277 6.61 -23.74 -7.68
C THR A 277 5.91 -24.17 -8.97
N ARG A 278 4.66 -23.73 -9.16
CA ARG A 278 3.93 -23.97 -10.41
C ARG A 278 4.64 -23.37 -11.65
N GLU A 279 5.39 -22.29 -11.47
CA GLU A 279 5.95 -21.50 -12.56
C GLU A 279 7.49 -21.51 -12.62
N GLN A 280 8.16 -21.97 -11.57
CA GLN A 280 9.61 -21.87 -11.45
C GLN A 280 10.21 -23.08 -10.75
N VAL A 281 11.39 -23.50 -11.22
CA VAL A 281 12.25 -24.47 -10.56
C VAL A 281 13.61 -23.82 -10.30
N TRP A 282 14.09 -23.98 -9.06
CA TRP A 282 15.37 -23.47 -8.59
C TRP A 282 16.14 -24.59 -7.93
N ASP A 283 17.41 -24.75 -8.32
CA ASP A 283 18.34 -25.55 -7.53
C ASP A 283 18.92 -24.67 -6.42
N TYR A 284 19.15 -25.24 -5.25
CA TYR A 284 19.74 -24.52 -4.15
C TYR A 284 20.76 -25.37 -3.38
N VAL A 285 21.67 -24.69 -2.71
CA VAL A 285 22.62 -25.32 -1.77
C VAL A 285 22.73 -24.43 -0.53
N GLU A 286 22.75 -25.08 0.63
CA GLU A 286 22.99 -24.40 1.92
C GLU A 286 24.44 -24.32 2.24
N LEU A 287 24.87 -23.19 2.74
CA LEU A 287 26.26 -22.96 3.17
C LEU A 287 26.30 -22.03 4.38
N THR A 288 27.41 -22.01 5.04
CA THR A 288 27.72 -21.05 6.08
C THR A 288 28.73 -20.07 5.53
N ASP A 289 28.48 -18.77 5.62
CA ASP A 289 29.35 -17.73 5.13
C ASP A 289 29.77 -16.78 6.26
N GLN A 290 31.01 -16.36 6.27
CA GLN A 290 31.54 -15.37 7.20
C GLN A 290 32.43 -14.38 6.44
N ARG A 291 32.00 -13.13 6.43
CA ARG A 291 32.82 -12.05 5.87
C ARG A 291 33.84 -11.54 6.90
N GLY A 292 34.95 -11.01 6.43
CA GLY A 292 36.03 -10.57 7.32
C GLY A 292 35.64 -9.46 8.31
N SER A 293 34.58 -8.71 8.02
CA SER A 293 34.02 -7.68 8.91
C SER A 293 32.94 -8.22 9.85
N TRP A 294 32.54 -9.51 9.74
CA TRP A 294 31.41 -10.03 10.50
C TRP A 294 31.89 -10.66 11.82
N ASP A 295 31.08 -10.46 12.86
CA ASP A 295 31.28 -11.00 14.20
C ASP A 295 31.09 -12.53 14.29
N LYS A 296 30.21 -13.07 13.44
CA LYS A 296 29.89 -14.50 13.35
C LYS A 296 29.57 -14.93 11.92
N SER A 297 29.63 -16.23 11.70
CA SER A 297 29.17 -16.87 10.48
C SER A 297 27.63 -16.83 10.41
N ARG A 298 27.07 -16.77 9.21
CA ARG A 298 25.65 -16.72 8.96
C ARG A 298 25.21 -17.78 7.97
N ARG A 299 24.00 -18.29 8.14
CA ARG A 299 23.37 -19.21 7.21
C ARG A 299 23.11 -18.51 5.90
N ALA A 300 23.56 -19.10 4.81
CA ALA A 300 23.35 -18.62 3.45
C ALA A 300 22.77 -19.74 2.57
N ILE A 301 21.93 -19.36 1.62
CA ILE A 301 21.32 -20.29 0.66
C ILE A 301 21.63 -19.75 -0.73
N PHE A 302 22.49 -20.45 -1.46
CA PHE A 302 22.72 -20.16 -2.86
C PHE A 302 21.60 -20.74 -3.70
N CYS A 303 21.08 -19.97 -4.65
CA CYS A 303 19.96 -20.33 -5.51
C CYS A 303 20.29 -20.11 -6.97
N ARG A 304 20.06 -21.11 -7.81
CA ARG A 304 20.24 -21.10 -9.26
C ARG A 304 18.91 -21.34 -9.95
N PRO A 305 18.41 -20.41 -10.77
CA PRO A 305 17.17 -20.63 -11.51
C PRO A 305 17.38 -21.66 -12.62
N ARG A 306 16.49 -22.63 -12.73
CA ARG A 306 16.58 -23.74 -13.67
C ARG A 306 15.47 -23.73 -14.70
N GLN A 307 14.27 -23.32 -14.30
CA GLN A 307 13.09 -23.29 -15.16
C GLN A 307 12.16 -22.13 -14.80
N GLU A 308 11.59 -21.51 -15.83
CA GLU A 308 10.54 -20.50 -15.70
C GLU A 308 9.39 -20.81 -16.66
N GLY A 309 8.18 -21.02 -16.13
CA GLY A 309 7.06 -21.53 -16.92
C GLY A 309 7.36 -22.90 -17.54
N ALA A 310 7.15 -23.03 -18.82
CA ALA A 310 7.47 -24.23 -19.59
C ALA A 310 8.89 -24.25 -20.15
N GLN A 311 9.71 -23.20 -19.95
CA GLN A 311 11.01 -23.04 -20.55
C GLN A 311 12.12 -23.39 -19.57
N LEU A 312 13.02 -24.32 -19.95
CA LEU A 312 14.29 -24.53 -19.27
C LEU A 312 15.21 -23.34 -19.52
N LEU A 313 15.80 -22.82 -18.45
CA LEU A 313 16.75 -21.73 -18.52
C LEU A 313 18.15 -22.24 -18.79
N LEU A 314 18.86 -21.62 -19.70
CA LEU A 314 20.30 -21.83 -19.86
C LEU A 314 21.03 -21.27 -18.63
N GLU A 315 22.20 -21.82 -18.30
CA GLU A 315 22.96 -21.50 -17.08
C GLU A 315 23.23 -19.99 -16.86
N PHE A 316 23.12 -19.14 -17.88
CA PHE A 316 23.38 -17.72 -17.81
C PHE A 316 22.15 -16.85 -18.09
N ALA A 317 20.98 -17.46 -18.30
CA ALA A 317 19.76 -16.71 -18.70
C ALA A 317 19.24 -15.81 -17.56
N ARG A 318 19.46 -16.21 -16.29
CA ARG A 318 19.22 -15.41 -15.09
C ARG A 318 20.39 -15.56 -14.12
N PRO A 319 20.73 -14.49 -13.38
CA PRO A 319 21.84 -14.56 -12.42
C PRO A 319 21.49 -15.47 -11.25
N ASP A 320 22.50 -16.20 -10.78
CA ASP A 320 22.47 -16.86 -9.49
C ASP A 320 22.29 -15.82 -8.37
N THR A 321 21.65 -16.22 -7.29
CA THR A 321 21.39 -15.38 -6.12
C THR A 321 21.83 -16.05 -4.84
N ILE A 322 22.08 -15.26 -3.80
CA ILE A 322 22.35 -15.77 -2.46
C ILE A 322 21.44 -15.09 -1.46
N LEU A 323 20.86 -15.87 -0.56
CA LEU A 323 19.99 -15.43 0.51
C LEU A 323 20.70 -15.62 1.85
N TYR A 324 20.59 -14.64 2.74
CA TYR A 324 21.07 -14.71 4.11
C TYR A 324 19.90 -14.66 5.09
N THR A 325 20.01 -15.44 6.17
CA THR A 325 18.92 -15.56 7.16
C THR A 325 19.47 -16.00 8.52
N ASN A 326 18.73 -15.66 9.58
CA ASN A 326 18.90 -16.23 10.91
C ASN A 326 17.84 -17.30 11.25
N LEU A 327 17.03 -17.71 10.28
CA LEU A 327 16.03 -18.77 10.48
C LEU A 327 16.69 -20.15 10.42
N GLY A 328 16.33 -21.05 11.35
CA GLY A 328 16.80 -22.42 11.38
C GLY A 328 18.24 -22.58 11.88
N VAL A 329 18.73 -21.64 12.68
CA VAL A 329 20.07 -21.68 13.30
C VAL A 329 20.02 -21.74 14.83
N GLY A 330 18.85 -21.96 15.42
CA GLY A 330 18.70 -22.10 16.86
C GLY A 330 18.51 -20.77 17.60
N GLU A 331 18.14 -19.70 16.92
CA GLU A 331 17.85 -18.42 17.54
C GLU A 331 16.41 -18.35 18.11
N ALA A 332 16.11 -17.33 18.92
CA ALA A 332 14.82 -17.17 19.61
C ALA A 332 13.61 -17.18 18.66
N ILE A 333 13.78 -16.71 17.42
CA ILE A 333 12.74 -16.72 16.39
C ILE A 333 12.32 -18.16 16.02
N ASP A 334 13.24 -19.11 16.02
CA ASP A 334 12.96 -20.50 15.65
C ASP A 334 11.97 -21.17 16.62
N GLU A 335 12.12 -20.89 17.93
CA GLU A 335 11.18 -21.36 18.93
C GLU A 335 9.80 -20.71 18.77
N GLN A 336 9.76 -19.41 18.46
CA GLN A 336 8.50 -18.68 18.21
C GLN A 336 7.78 -19.25 17.00
N LEU A 337 8.49 -19.50 15.89
CA LEU A 337 7.94 -20.10 14.68
C LEU A 337 7.41 -21.52 14.92
N THR A 338 8.15 -22.32 15.67
CA THR A 338 7.72 -23.70 16.02
C THR A 338 6.46 -23.67 16.85
N ARG A 339 6.39 -22.85 17.90
CA ARG A 339 5.19 -22.67 18.75
C ARG A 339 3.97 -22.15 17.97
N ALA A 340 4.19 -21.30 16.98
CA ALA A 340 3.14 -20.76 16.12
C ALA A 340 2.73 -21.70 14.97
N GLY A 341 3.33 -22.90 14.85
CA GLY A 341 3.03 -23.87 13.79
C GLY A 341 3.65 -23.50 12.41
N HIS A 342 4.66 -22.63 12.40
CA HIS A 342 5.32 -22.12 11.20
C HIS A 342 6.74 -22.65 11.01
N GLY A 343 7.11 -23.80 11.61
CA GLY A 343 8.44 -24.41 11.52
C GLY A 343 8.95 -24.62 10.09
N GLY A 344 8.05 -24.85 9.14
CA GLY A 344 8.41 -24.94 7.71
C GLY A 344 9.13 -23.70 7.14
N LYS A 345 8.97 -22.50 7.75
CA LYS A 345 9.66 -21.29 7.34
C LYS A 345 11.18 -21.33 7.62
N MET A 346 11.63 -22.23 8.49
CA MET A 346 13.04 -22.40 8.85
C MET A 346 13.80 -23.31 7.87
N THR A 347 13.11 -24.08 7.04
CA THR A 347 13.76 -24.91 6.01
C THR A 347 14.32 -24.05 4.87
N ALA A 348 15.29 -24.55 4.12
CA ALA A 348 15.81 -23.85 2.95
C ALA A 348 14.69 -23.46 1.96
N GLN A 349 13.78 -24.39 1.68
CA GLN A 349 12.64 -24.13 0.82
C GLN A 349 11.71 -23.04 1.40
N GLY A 350 11.50 -23.02 2.73
CA GLY A 350 10.73 -21.99 3.41
C GLY A 350 11.38 -20.61 3.30
N VAL A 351 12.69 -20.52 3.45
CA VAL A 351 13.47 -19.27 3.28
C VAL A 351 13.41 -18.78 1.83
N ILE A 352 13.57 -19.69 0.85
CA ILE A 352 13.44 -19.35 -0.57
C ILE A 352 12.03 -18.84 -0.88
N ALA A 353 10.99 -19.49 -0.34
CA ALA A 353 9.62 -19.05 -0.50
C ALA A 353 9.36 -17.65 0.09
N LEU A 354 9.96 -17.33 1.26
CA LEU A 354 9.91 -15.98 1.85
C LEU A 354 10.58 -14.94 0.97
N ALA A 355 11.76 -15.25 0.41
CA ALA A 355 12.49 -14.36 -0.49
C ALA A 355 11.69 -14.10 -1.79
N HIS A 356 11.11 -15.14 -2.39
CA HIS A 356 10.27 -15.00 -3.58
C HIS A 356 8.97 -14.24 -3.27
N GLY A 357 8.40 -14.41 -2.06
CA GLY A 357 7.25 -13.64 -1.59
C GLY A 357 7.50 -12.13 -1.52
N ARG A 358 8.74 -11.66 -1.57
CA ARG A 358 9.08 -10.23 -1.66
C ARG A 358 8.56 -9.57 -2.94
N GLY A 359 8.38 -10.32 -4.02
CA GLY A 359 7.74 -9.80 -5.24
C GLY A 359 6.34 -9.22 -4.98
N CYS A 360 5.63 -9.69 -3.95
CA CYS A 360 4.36 -9.11 -3.53
C CYS A 360 4.53 -7.69 -2.95
N ASP A 361 5.67 -7.37 -2.34
CA ASP A 361 5.95 -6.04 -1.79
C ASP A 361 6.15 -5.00 -2.91
N GLU A 362 6.71 -5.41 -4.06
CA GLU A 362 6.78 -4.58 -5.27
C GLU A 362 5.39 -4.25 -5.84
N LEU A 363 4.43 -5.18 -5.70
CA LEU A 363 3.04 -4.93 -6.09
C LEU A 363 2.38 -3.86 -5.20
N VAL A 364 2.78 -3.75 -3.93
CA VAL A 364 2.32 -2.66 -3.03
C VAL A 364 2.80 -1.32 -3.57
N HIS A 365 4.07 -1.20 -3.96
CA HIS A 365 4.60 0.03 -4.55
C HIS A 365 3.88 0.42 -5.83
N ARG A 366 3.61 -0.55 -6.72
CA ARG A 366 2.83 -0.33 -7.93
C ARG A 366 1.40 0.08 -7.62
N GLY A 367 0.75 -0.60 -6.66
CA GLY A 367 -0.60 -0.26 -6.21
C GLY A 367 -0.68 1.15 -5.63
N PHE A 368 0.31 1.55 -4.84
CA PHE A 368 0.39 2.89 -4.27
C PHE A 368 0.56 3.99 -5.33
N LYS A 369 1.38 3.73 -6.37
CA LYS A 369 1.56 4.64 -7.51
C LYS A 369 0.29 4.74 -8.36
N ASP A 370 -0.41 3.62 -8.60
CA ASP A 370 -1.70 3.60 -9.31
C ASP A 370 -2.80 4.34 -8.52
N PHE A 371 -2.75 4.26 -7.19
CA PHE A 371 -3.69 4.94 -6.31
C PHE A 371 -3.48 6.45 -6.29
N GLY A 372 -2.24 6.92 -6.09
CA GLY A 372 -1.99 8.29 -5.67
C GLY A 372 -1.08 9.13 -6.59
N HIS A 373 -0.52 8.55 -7.64
CA HIS A 373 0.50 9.14 -8.52
C HIS A 373 1.88 9.37 -7.86
N GLU A 374 2.91 9.51 -8.70
CA GLU A 374 4.31 9.67 -8.25
C GLU A 374 4.71 11.14 -8.10
N GLU A 375 4.19 12.01 -8.98
CA GLU A 375 4.54 13.40 -8.99
C GLU A 375 3.87 14.19 -7.86
N LEU A 376 4.68 14.71 -6.94
CA LEU A 376 4.18 15.44 -5.76
C LEU A 376 3.98 16.94 -6.08
N PRO A 377 2.90 17.58 -5.56
CA PRO A 377 2.42 18.84 -6.10
C PRO A 377 3.12 20.11 -5.59
N PHE A 378 4.00 20.04 -4.55
CA PHE A 378 4.51 21.23 -3.88
C PHE A 378 5.97 21.52 -4.21
N LYS A 379 6.36 22.82 -4.18
CA LYS A 379 7.76 23.25 -4.32
C LYS A 379 8.60 22.90 -3.09
N ARG A 380 8.01 22.92 -1.88
CA ARG A 380 8.70 22.69 -0.62
C ARG A 380 8.64 21.23 -0.20
N PHE A 381 9.68 20.77 0.50
CA PHE A 381 9.81 19.38 0.95
C PHE A 381 8.72 19.00 1.98
N ALA A 382 8.50 19.83 3.02
CA ALA A 382 7.56 19.52 4.10
C ALA A 382 6.10 19.34 3.63
N PRO A 383 5.52 20.21 2.78
CA PRO A 383 4.20 19.95 2.20
C PRO A 383 4.13 18.70 1.33
N ASN A 384 5.20 18.36 0.60
CA ASN A 384 5.27 17.12 -0.16
C ASN A 384 5.30 15.90 0.77
N ALA A 385 6.05 15.98 1.87
CA ALA A 385 6.03 14.93 2.89
C ALA A 385 4.64 14.75 3.51
N ALA A 386 3.95 15.84 3.86
CA ALA A 386 2.58 15.77 4.39
C ALA A 386 1.60 15.17 3.36
N TYR A 387 1.72 15.55 2.09
CA TYR A 387 0.91 15.00 1.01
C TYR A 387 1.16 13.49 0.83
N TYR A 388 2.43 13.09 0.78
CA TYR A 388 2.83 11.69 0.68
C TYR A 388 2.25 10.84 1.84
N TYR A 389 2.40 11.32 3.08
CA TYR A 389 1.88 10.58 4.22
C TYR A 389 0.35 10.49 4.24
N LEU A 390 -0.35 11.57 3.89
CA LEU A 390 -1.81 11.51 3.82
C LEU A 390 -2.29 10.61 2.67
N MET A 391 -1.55 10.58 1.55
CA MET A 391 -1.76 9.62 0.47
C MET A 391 -1.53 8.18 0.95
N ALA A 392 -0.50 7.93 1.78
CA ALA A 392 -0.23 6.62 2.36
C ALA A 392 -1.34 6.18 3.34
N VAL A 393 -1.87 7.10 4.15
CA VAL A 393 -3.05 6.85 5.00
C VAL A 393 -4.28 6.54 4.14
N ALA A 394 -4.52 7.32 3.08
CA ALA A 394 -5.62 7.08 2.15
C ALA A 394 -5.51 5.71 1.47
N PHE A 395 -4.30 5.33 1.06
CA PHE A 395 -4.03 4.02 0.47
C PHE A 395 -4.25 2.88 1.47
N PHE A 396 -3.82 3.06 2.72
CA PHE A 396 -4.09 2.08 3.78
C PHE A 396 -5.60 1.87 3.96
N LEU A 397 -6.36 2.95 4.05
CA LEU A 397 -7.82 2.89 4.19
C LEU A 397 -8.51 2.33 2.93
N PHE A 398 -7.96 2.59 1.76
CA PHE A 398 -8.41 1.98 0.50
C PHE A 398 -8.22 0.46 0.51
N GLU A 399 -7.06 -0.04 0.96
CA GLU A 399 -6.82 -1.48 1.08
C GLU A 399 -7.77 -2.11 2.11
N CYS A 400 -8.00 -1.46 3.25
CA CYS A 400 -9.01 -1.90 4.21
C CYS A 400 -10.42 -1.93 3.60
N PHE A 401 -10.82 -0.89 2.86
CA PHE A 401 -12.12 -0.83 2.19
C PHE A 401 -12.30 -1.96 1.17
N LYS A 402 -11.24 -2.33 0.44
CA LYS A 402 -11.29 -3.49 -0.47
C LYS A 402 -11.56 -4.79 0.30
N GLU A 403 -10.83 -5.02 1.39
CA GLU A 403 -10.98 -6.24 2.19
C GLU A 403 -12.34 -6.29 2.90
N ASP A 404 -12.76 -5.20 3.53
CA ASP A 404 -13.93 -5.18 4.42
C ASP A 404 -15.26 -5.04 3.63
N VAL A 405 -15.27 -4.28 2.54
CA VAL A 405 -16.48 -3.93 1.80
C VAL A 405 -16.55 -4.58 0.43
N CYS A 406 -15.49 -4.45 -0.38
CA CYS A 406 -15.53 -4.81 -1.80
C CYS A 406 -15.30 -6.30 -2.06
N ALA A 407 -14.80 -7.06 -1.07
CA ALA A 407 -14.53 -8.48 -1.22
C ALA A 407 -15.79 -9.25 -1.66
N GLY A 408 -15.65 -10.03 -2.73
CA GLY A 408 -16.76 -10.75 -3.37
C GLY A 408 -17.31 -10.06 -4.64
N VAL A 409 -17.11 -8.75 -4.80
CA VAL A 409 -17.46 -8.00 -6.03
C VAL A 409 -16.21 -7.67 -6.85
N VAL A 410 -15.12 -7.29 -6.16
CA VAL A 410 -13.82 -7.01 -6.79
C VAL A 410 -12.75 -7.83 -6.06
N PRO A 411 -11.77 -8.42 -6.78
CA PRO A 411 -10.64 -9.08 -6.14
C PRO A 411 -9.88 -8.14 -5.20
N VAL A 412 -9.50 -8.60 -4.01
CA VAL A 412 -8.71 -7.80 -3.06
C VAL A 412 -7.34 -7.39 -3.60
N THR A 413 -6.84 -8.10 -4.60
CA THR A 413 -5.60 -7.78 -5.33
C THR A 413 -5.78 -6.73 -6.42
N ALA A 414 -7.01 -6.26 -6.67
CA ALA A 414 -7.29 -5.28 -7.72
C ALA A 414 -6.62 -3.92 -7.40
N TYR A 415 -6.04 -3.31 -8.42
CA TYR A 415 -5.51 -1.95 -8.35
C TYR A 415 -6.62 -0.89 -8.25
N ALA A 416 -6.27 0.30 -7.82
CA ALA A 416 -7.20 1.40 -7.64
C ALA A 416 -7.97 1.74 -8.92
N THR A 417 -7.31 1.73 -10.08
CA THR A 417 -7.96 1.93 -11.38
C THR A 417 -9.11 0.95 -11.62
N THR A 418 -8.95 -0.33 -11.26
CA THR A 418 -10.02 -1.34 -11.39
C THR A 418 -11.17 -1.08 -10.41
N VAL A 419 -10.84 -0.80 -9.14
CA VAL A 419 -11.85 -0.51 -8.11
C VAL A 419 -12.64 0.75 -8.45
N ARG A 420 -11.96 1.81 -8.91
CA ARG A 420 -12.61 3.05 -9.36
C ARG A 420 -13.61 2.79 -10.48
N ARG A 421 -13.20 2.10 -11.54
CA ARG A 421 -14.07 1.79 -12.69
C ARG A 421 -15.24 0.87 -12.32
N THR A 422 -15.04 -0.05 -11.38
CA THR A 422 -16.07 -1.03 -11.03
C THR A 422 -17.03 -0.52 -9.98
N ILE A 423 -16.52 0.13 -8.92
CA ILE A 423 -17.29 0.51 -7.73
C ILE A 423 -17.59 2.01 -7.72
N ILE A 424 -16.56 2.87 -7.94
CA ILE A 424 -16.70 4.31 -7.73
C ILE A 424 -17.43 4.98 -8.90
N ASP A 425 -17.10 4.60 -10.15
CA ASP A 425 -17.67 5.16 -11.38
C ASP A 425 -19.11 4.65 -11.62
N CYS A 426 -19.95 4.90 -10.64
CA CYS A 426 -21.35 4.50 -10.61
C CYS A 426 -22.25 5.73 -10.77
N ALA A 427 -22.97 5.81 -11.87
CA ALA A 427 -23.94 6.86 -12.08
C ALA A 427 -25.06 6.75 -11.06
N ALA A 428 -25.33 7.85 -10.35
CA ALA A 428 -26.36 7.91 -9.33
C ALA A 428 -27.07 9.26 -9.32
N LYS A 429 -28.30 9.24 -8.79
CA LYS A 429 -29.14 10.42 -8.55
C LYS A 429 -29.31 10.63 -7.06
N LEU A 430 -29.09 11.86 -6.61
CA LEU A 430 -29.36 12.26 -5.24
C LEU A 430 -30.78 12.87 -5.16
N VAL A 431 -31.59 12.31 -4.29
CA VAL A 431 -32.98 12.77 -4.07
C VAL A 431 -33.10 13.23 -2.62
N ARG A 432 -33.60 14.48 -2.45
CA ARG A 432 -33.91 15.03 -1.12
C ARG A 432 -35.40 14.94 -0.90
N THR A 433 -35.83 14.20 0.09
CA THR A 433 -37.27 14.06 0.43
C THR A 433 -37.43 13.78 1.93
N GLY A 434 -38.39 14.43 2.57
CA GLY A 434 -38.68 14.22 4.00
C GLY A 434 -37.46 14.42 4.92
N GLY A 435 -36.59 15.39 4.62
CA GLY A 435 -35.37 15.63 5.41
C GLY A 435 -34.24 14.59 5.22
N LYS A 436 -34.43 13.61 4.33
CA LYS A 436 -33.48 12.56 4.02
C LYS A 436 -32.83 12.79 2.64
N ILE A 437 -31.59 12.39 2.51
CA ILE A 437 -30.88 12.31 1.23
C ILE A 437 -30.81 10.82 0.84
N ILE A 438 -31.31 10.52 -0.35
CA ILE A 438 -31.36 9.15 -0.89
C ILE A 438 -30.49 9.09 -2.14
N LEU A 439 -29.50 8.21 -2.15
CA LEU A 439 -28.72 7.87 -3.34
C LEU A 439 -29.49 6.81 -4.14
N ARG A 440 -29.81 7.09 -5.40
CA ARG A 440 -30.47 6.15 -6.32
C ARG A 440 -29.53 5.77 -7.44
N VAL A 441 -29.23 4.49 -7.54
CA VAL A 441 -28.48 3.86 -8.64
C VAL A 441 -29.44 3.14 -9.59
N THR A 442 -28.99 2.78 -10.80
CA THR A 442 -29.82 2.01 -11.71
C THR A 442 -30.03 0.58 -11.18
N ALA A 443 -31.14 -0.05 -11.55
CA ALA A 443 -31.41 -1.44 -11.18
C ALA A 443 -30.31 -2.41 -11.69
N ALA A 444 -29.75 -2.12 -12.86
CA ALA A 444 -28.64 -2.89 -13.42
C ALA A 444 -27.39 -2.80 -12.55
N THR A 445 -26.98 -1.59 -12.15
CA THR A 445 -25.84 -1.34 -11.25
C THR A 445 -26.09 -1.98 -9.88
N TRP A 446 -27.29 -1.81 -9.32
CA TRP A 446 -27.68 -2.41 -8.04
C TRP A 446 -27.45 -3.92 -8.02
N LYS A 447 -27.93 -4.60 -9.06
CA LYS A 447 -27.80 -6.05 -9.18
C LYS A 447 -26.36 -6.49 -9.47
N ALA A 448 -25.68 -5.80 -10.40
CA ALA A 448 -24.31 -6.16 -10.81
C ALA A 448 -23.28 -6.03 -9.69
N LEU A 449 -23.41 -5.00 -8.86
CA LEU A 449 -22.51 -4.72 -7.76
C LEU A 449 -22.98 -5.31 -6.42
N GLN A 450 -24.18 -5.90 -6.35
CA GLN A 450 -24.80 -6.25 -5.06
C GLN A 450 -24.76 -5.03 -4.12
N PHE A 451 -25.25 -3.89 -4.61
CA PHE A 451 -25.02 -2.59 -3.98
C PHE A 451 -25.61 -2.50 -2.55
N ASP A 452 -26.67 -3.23 -2.26
CA ASP A 452 -27.25 -3.41 -0.93
C ASP A 452 -26.25 -4.06 0.04
N VAL A 453 -25.56 -5.12 -0.39
CA VAL A 453 -24.53 -5.80 0.41
C VAL A 453 -23.33 -4.87 0.66
N LEU A 454 -22.86 -4.17 -0.38
CA LEU A 454 -21.78 -3.18 -0.23
C LEU A 454 -22.19 -2.05 0.73
N TRP A 455 -23.43 -1.58 0.62
CA TRP A 455 -23.98 -0.52 1.48
C TRP A 455 -24.04 -0.95 2.95
N GLU A 456 -24.50 -2.16 3.22
CA GLU A 456 -24.55 -2.73 4.57
C GLU A 456 -23.14 -2.88 5.16
N LYS A 457 -22.22 -3.52 4.43
CA LYS A 457 -20.82 -3.70 4.84
C LYS A 457 -20.12 -2.37 5.09
N SER A 458 -20.35 -1.36 4.26
CA SER A 458 -19.73 -0.04 4.44
C SER A 458 -20.21 0.68 5.70
N GLY A 459 -21.41 0.37 6.19
CA GLY A 459 -21.97 0.98 7.41
C GLY A 459 -21.64 0.25 8.71
N SER A 460 -21.06 -0.95 8.64
CA SER A 460 -20.77 -1.79 9.81
C SER A 460 -19.36 -2.42 9.73
N PRO A 461 -18.32 -1.64 9.38
CA PRO A 461 -16.95 -2.14 9.33
C PRO A 461 -16.39 -2.36 10.75
N PRO A 462 -15.26 -3.09 10.89
CA PRO A 462 -14.51 -3.11 12.14
C PRO A 462 -14.14 -1.70 12.58
N GLN A 463 -14.48 -1.30 13.79
CA GLN A 463 -14.17 0.04 14.31
C GLN A 463 -12.68 0.20 14.57
N PHE A 464 -12.15 1.38 14.25
CA PHE A 464 -10.77 1.73 14.51
C PHE A 464 -10.57 2.06 15.99
N VAL A 465 -9.76 1.25 16.65
CA VAL A 465 -9.33 1.50 18.03
C VAL A 465 -7.89 1.95 18.01
N TRP A 466 -7.64 3.15 18.54
CA TRP A 466 -6.28 3.65 18.70
C TRP A 466 -5.56 2.88 19.81
N ALA A 467 -4.60 2.04 19.40
CA ALA A 467 -3.78 1.23 20.32
C ALA A 467 -2.63 2.02 20.97
#